data_b4e16fb9092dd8dc5407db7bb0900136
#
_entry.id   b4e16fb9092dd8dc5407db7bb0900136
#
_cell.length_a   1.000
_cell.length_b   1.000
_cell.length_c   1.000
_cell.angle_alpha   90.00
_cell.angle_beta   90.00
_cell.angle_gamma   90.00
#
_symmetry.space_group_name_H-M   'P 1'
#
loop_
_entity.id
_entity.type
_entity.pdbx_description
1 polymer ?
#
loop_
_entity_poly.entity_id
_entity_poly.type
_entity_poly.pdbx_seq_one_letter_code
_entity_poly.pdbx_strand_id
1 'polypeptide(L)'
;MPPGGPAAMGYNPIMAWSILGHAWAIDLLRRHIRAGGVRHAYLFAGPDQVGKRTLAVAFAQALTCPEAPEPGEACGQCRTCETMRAGTHPDLSIVRLVPGDSEIKIDQVRELQRQLALTPRQAARRVALLVDFDAANESAQNALLKTLEEPAEKVVLLLTAGSSAGLLPTLLSRCEVLNLRPVNPAMIEQALKDDGEPDERARLLAALSAGRPGLARSLQSDPEQLARRSAALDEMGRLLSANRGERFAAAEAWARKRKSSEELDAVRRRVGELLGTWLTLWRDALLVSHAAQDRLANPDRQADLERLASACSREALAAGVGALRTALDRLDRYANIQLTLETLMLDLPRLPAR
;
A
#
# COMPACT_ATOMS: atom_id res chain seq x y z
N MET A 1 38.78 3.86 19.04
CA MET A 1 37.96 3.02 18.14
C MET A 1 36.50 3.18 18.53
N PRO A 2 35.61 3.74 17.71
CA PRO A 2 34.18 3.72 17.96
C PRO A 2 33.61 2.33 17.60
N PRO A 3 32.54 1.86 18.29
CA PRO A 3 31.94 0.56 18.02
C PRO A 3 31.24 0.59 16.66
N GLY A 4 31.41 -0.50 15.91
CA GLY A 4 30.87 -0.69 14.58
C GLY A 4 29.33 -0.54 14.55
N GLY A 5 28.85 0.28 13.64
CA GLY A 5 27.44 0.36 13.31
C GLY A 5 26.91 -1.00 12.81
N PRO A 6 25.59 -1.25 12.92
CA PRO A 6 25.00 -2.50 12.46
C PRO A 6 25.26 -2.68 10.97
N ALA A 7 25.87 -3.81 10.60
CA ALA A 7 26.07 -4.21 9.23
C ALA A 7 24.75 -4.14 8.47
N ALA A 8 24.76 -3.50 7.32
CA ALA A 8 23.65 -3.50 6.38
C ALA A 8 23.32 -4.95 6.02
N MET A 9 22.24 -5.48 6.57
CA MET A 9 21.71 -6.78 6.15
C MET A 9 21.18 -6.61 4.73
N GLY A 10 21.94 -7.10 3.76
CA GLY A 10 21.48 -7.26 2.38
C GLY A 10 20.17 -8.03 2.36
N TYR A 11 19.25 -7.62 1.48
CA TYR A 11 17.99 -8.32 1.29
C TYR A 11 18.26 -9.75 0.81
N ASN A 12 18.10 -10.73 1.69
CA ASN A 12 18.18 -12.14 1.36
C ASN A 12 16.75 -12.72 1.28
N PRO A 13 16.24 -13.07 0.08
CA PRO A 13 14.89 -13.59 -0.09
C PRO A 13 14.63 -14.94 0.62
N ILE A 14 15.65 -15.59 1.15
CA ILE A 14 15.56 -16.87 1.85
C ILE A 14 15.23 -16.69 3.34
N MET A 15 15.49 -15.53 3.93
CA MET A 15 15.16 -15.26 5.34
C MET A 15 13.70 -14.84 5.51
N ALA A 16 13.00 -15.34 6.53
CA ALA A 16 11.59 -15.04 6.80
C ALA A 16 11.31 -13.54 6.98
N TRP A 17 12.22 -12.80 7.60
CA TRP A 17 12.12 -11.37 7.83
C TRP A 17 12.80 -10.53 6.74
N SER A 18 12.76 -10.98 5.48
CA SER A 18 13.27 -10.23 4.31
C SER A 18 12.38 -9.03 3.98
N ILE A 19 12.28 -8.08 4.91
CA ILE A 19 11.45 -6.90 4.82
C ILE A 19 12.34 -5.67 4.92
N LEU A 20 12.21 -4.80 3.94
CA LEU A 20 12.95 -3.55 3.93
C LEU A 20 12.31 -2.57 4.92
N GLY A 21 13.11 -2.07 5.86
CA GLY A 21 12.63 -1.19 6.92
C GLY A 21 11.86 -1.93 8.02
N HIS A 22 11.13 -1.20 8.84
CA HIS A 22 10.26 -1.70 9.91
C HIS A 22 10.93 -2.59 10.97
N ALA A 23 12.24 -2.41 11.21
CA ALA A 23 12.99 -3.19 12.18
C ALA A 23 12.31 -3.23 13.57
N TRP A 24 11.75 -2.09 14.01
CA TRP A 24 11.01 -1.99 15.27
C TRP A 24 9.81 -2.94 15.35
N ALA A 25 9.07 -3.12 14.22
CA ALA A 25 7.92 -4.02 14.17
C ALA A 25 8.37 -5.49 14.18
N ILE A 26 9.43 -5.80 13.43
CA ILE A 26 10.05 -7.14 13.42
C ILE A 26 10.50 -7.51 14.84
N ASP A 27 11.21 -6.61 15.52
CA ASP A 27 11.71 -6.83 16.88
C ASP A 27 10.57 -6.99 17.90
N LEU A 28 9.47 -6.25 17.73
CA LEU A 28 8.27 -6.42 18.55
C LEU A 28 7.67 -7.82 18.36
N LEU A 29 7.46 -8.23 17.11
CA LEU A 29 6.87 -9.53 16.78
C LEU A 29 7.76 -10.70 17.25
N ARG A 30 9.09 -10.59 17.08
CA ARG A 30 10.06 -11.54 17.61
C ARG A 30 9.96 -11.67 19.14
N ARG A 31 9.89 -10.55 19.85
CA ARG A 31 9.72 -10.53 21.30
C ARG A 31 8.43 -11.23 21.73
N HIS A 32 7.31 -10.99 21.05
CA HIS A 32 6.05 -11.65 21.36
C HIS A 32 6.15 -13.18 21.21
N ILE A 33 6.85 -13.68 20.19
CA ILE A 33 7.06 -15.13 20.01
C ILE A 33 7.98 -15.66 21.11
N ARG A 34 9.13 -15.04 21.36
CA ARG A 34 10.13 -15.48 22.33
C ARG A 34 9.60 -15.50 23.76
N ALA A 35 8.77 -14.54 24.11
CA ALA A 35 8.15 -14.43 25.42
C ALA A 35 6.90 -15.31 25.60
N GLY A 36 6.45 -16.02 24.55
CA GLY A 36 5.18 -16.74 24.58
C GLY A 36 3.94 -15.84 24.67
N GLY A 37 4.12 -14.51 24.49
CA GLY A 37 3.09 -13.48 24.59
C GLY A 37 2.44 -13.12 23.25
N VAL A 38 2.32 -14.07 22.32
CA VAL A 38 1.68 -13.84 21.02
C VAL A 38 0.21 -13.48 21.24
N ARG A 39 -0.19 -12.31 20.76
CA ARG A 39 -1.58 -11.87 20.83
C ARG A 39 -2.43 -12.59 19.78
N HIS A 40 -3.72 -12.66 20.03
CA HIS A 40 -4.67 -13.32 19.13
C HIS A 40 -4.94 -12.54 17.85
N ALA A 41 -4.69 -11.20 17.81
CA ALA A 41 -4.92 -10.36 16.63
C ALA A 41 -3.89 -9.24 16.50
N TYR A 42 -3.41 -9.03 15.28
CA TYR A 42 -2.51 -7.96 14.87
C TYR A 42 -3.08 -7.22 13.66
N LEU A 43 -3.00 -5.90 13.70
CA LEU A 43 -3.35 -5.03 12.57
C LEU A 43 -2.10 -4.31 12.05
N PHE A 44 -1.74 -4.59 10.81
CA PHE A 44 -0.69 -3.88 10.08
C PHE A 44 -1.33 -2.76 9.26
N ALA A 45 -1.28 -1.53 9.75
CA ALA A 45 -1.85 -0.36 9.09
C ALA A 45 -0.76 0.46 8.41
N GLY A 46 -1.04 1.05 7.26
CA GLY A 46 -0.09 1.91 6.54
C GLY A 46 -0.37 1.97 5.04
N PRO A 47 0.34 2.85 4.31
CA PRO A 47 0.12 3.05 2.87
C PRO A 47 0.30 1.75 2.07
N ASP A 48 -0.29 1.73 0.88
CA ASP A 48 -0.15 0.58 -0.01
C ASP A 48 1.29 0.36 -0.41
N GLN A 49 1.65 -0.92 -0.58
CA GLN A 49 3.00 -1.34 -1.00
C GLN A 49 4.13 -0.97 -0.02
N VAL A 50 3.81 -0.57 1.23
CA VAL A 50 4.81 -0.31 2.28
C VAL A 50 5.39 -1.60 2.88
N GLY A 51 4.76 -2.77 2.65
CA GLY A 51 5.21 -4.07 3.15
C GLY A 51 4.27 -4.74 4.17
N LYS A 52 3.04 -4.23 4.37
CA LYS A 52 2.04 -4.78 5.32
C LYS A 52 1.85 -6.29 5.20
N ARG A 53 1.48 -6.75 3.99
CA ARG A 53 1.24 -8.18 3.72
C ARG A 53 2.52 -9.01 3.85
N THR A 54 3.66 -8.49 3.40
CA THR A 54 4.96 -9.16 3.50
C THR A 54 5.32 -9.40 4.97
N LEU A 55 5.13 -8.39 5.84
CA LEU A 55 5.37 -8.49 7.28
C LEU A 55 4.41 -9.50 7.92
N ALA A 56 3.12 -9.47 7.57
CA ALA A 56 2.14 -10.42 8.09
C ALA A 56 2.48 -11.87 7.71
N VAL A 57 2.88 -12.11 6.46
CA VAL A 57 3.28 -13.46 6.00
C VAL A 57 4.57 -13.92 6.67
N ALA A 58 5.57 -13.04 6.82
CA ALA A 58 6.80 -13.36 7.54
C ALA A 58 6.54 -13.70 9.02
N PHE A 59 5.62 -12.97 9.64
CA PHE A 59 5.19 -13.29 11.00
C PHE A 59 4.46 -14.65 11.08
N ALA A 60 3.58 -14.93 10.12
CA ALA A 60 2.93 -16.25 10.03
C ALA A 60 3.97 -17.39 9.89
N GLN A 61 4.99 -17.20 9.06
CA GLN A 61 6.09 -18.16 8.93
C GLN A 61 6.83 -18.35 10.26
N ALA A 62 7.17 -17.27 10.97
CA ALA A 62 7.86 -17.34 12.25
C ALA A 62 7.02 -18.01 13.36
N LEU A 63 5.67 -17.89 13.29
CA LEU A 63 4.74 -18.54 14.21
C LEU A 63 4.58 -20.05 13.95
N THR A 64 4.86 -20.53 12.74
CA THR A 64 4.45 -21.87 12.29
C THR A 64 5.59 -22.73 11.77
N CYS A 65 6.79 -22.18 11.61
CA CYS A 65 7.95 -22.90 11.10
C CYS A 65 8.38 -24.01 12.07
N PRO A 66 8.34 -25.31 11.64
CA PRO A 66 8.82 -26.42 12.49
C PRO A 66 10.34 -26.49 12.56
N GLU A 67 11.05 -25.88 11.60
CA GLU A 67 12.50 -25.87 11.47
C GLU A 67 13.09 -24.50 11.80
N ALA A 68 12.43 -23.76 12.71
CA ALA A 68 12.90 -22.44 13.13
C ALA A 68 14.27 -22.56 13.81
N PRO A 69 15.29 -21.79 13.38
CA PRO A 69 16.62 -21.84 14.00
C PRO A 69 16.59 -21.38 15.47
N GLU A 70 15.71 -20.45 15.79
CA GLU A 70 15.43 -19.98 17.14
C GLU A 70 13.98 -19.44 17.23
N PRO A 71 13.38 -19.34 18.43
CA PRO A 71 12.05 -18.76 18.59
C PRO A 71 11.97 -17.34 18.03
N GLY A 72 10.99 -17.08 17.19
CA GLY A 72 10.79 -15.79 16.53
C GLY A 72 11.45 -15.68 15.16
N GLU A 73 12.11 -16.74 14.70
CA GLU A 73 12.65 -16.86 13.34
C GLU A 73 11.87 -17.90 12.53
N ALA A 74 12.11 -17.92 11.23
CA ALA A 74 11.69 -19.02 10.36
C ALA A 74 12.84 -19.39 9.42
N CYS A 75 12.96 -20.67 9.06
CA CYS A 75 14.04 -21.11 8.17
C CYS A 75 13.87 -20.59 6.73
N GLY A 76 12.65 -20.19 6.33
CA GLY A 76 12.33 -19.65 5.00
C GLY A 76 12.27 -20.65 3.87
N GLN A 77 12.75 -21.89 4.07
CA GLN A 77 12.93 -22.91 3.02
C GLN A 77 12.19 -24.22 3.25
N CYS A 78 11.69 -24.50 4.46
CA CYS A 78 10.90 -25.71 4.70
C CYS A 78 9.53 -25.60 4.01
N ARG A 79 8.89 -26.74 3.81
CA ARG A 79 7.57 -26.83 3.14
C ARG A 79 6.52 -25.92 3.78
N THR A 80 6.51 -25.79 5.11
CA THR A 80 5.62 -24.88 5.83
C THR A 80 5.90 -23.42 5.44
N CYS A 81 7.18 -22.98 5.44
CA CYS A 81 7.54 -21.63 5.05
C CYS A 81 7.18 -21.32 3.59
N GLU A 82 7.42 -22.26 2.67
CA GLU A 82 7.08 -22.09 1.25
C GLU A 82 5.58 -21.99 1.03
N THR A 83 4.79 -22.90 1.62
CA THR A 83 3.33 -22.91 1.46
C THR A 83 2.65 -21.73 2.16
N MET A 84 3.18 -21.27 3.30
CA MET A 84 2.74 -20.01 3.95
C MET A 84 3.00 -18.80 3.05
N ARG A 85 4.18 -18.71 2.44
CA ARG A 85 4.54 -17.66 1.48
C ARG A 85 3.65 -17.68 0.24
N ALA A 86 3.37 -18.86 -0.30
CA ALA A 86 2.50 -19.06 -1.44
C ALA A 86 1.00 -18.85 -1.11
N GLY A 87 0.63 -18.81 0.18
CA GLY A 87 -0.77 -18.69 0.61
C GLY A 87 -1.59 -19.99 0.46
N THR A 88 -0.92 -21.15 0.38
CA THR A 88 -1.55 -22.47 0.13
C THR A 88 -1.45 -23.43 1.32
N HIS A 89 -0.94 -22.96 2.46
CA HIS A 89 -0.81 -23.82 3.65
C HIS A 89 -2.20 -24.17 4.23
N PRO A 90 -2.46 -25.44 4.64
CA PRO A 90 -3.77 -25.87 5.13
C PRO A 90 -4.23 -25.18 6.42
N ASP A 91 -3.30 -24.64 7.22
CA ASP A 91 -3.57 -23.87 8.42
C ASP A 91 -3.46 -22.35 8.23
N LEU A 92 -3.45 -21.88 6.98
CA LEU A 92 -3.55 -20.48 6.59
C LEU A 92 -4.86 -20.25 5.86
N SER A 93 -5.71 -19.41 6.40
CA SER A 93 -6.93 -18.93 5.74
C SER A 93 -6.72 -17.49 5.29
N ILE A 94 -7.05 -17.16 4.03
CA ILE A 94 -6.88 -15.81 3.50
C ILE A 94 -8.25 -15.26 3.09
N VAL A 95 -8.60 -14.09 3.66
CA VAL A 95 -9.74 -13.27 3.24
C VAL A 95 -9.20 -12.04 2.54
N ARG A 96 -9.73 -11.77 1.37
CA ARG A 96 -9.40 -10.58 0.56
C ARG A 96 -10.58 -10.19 -0.30
N LEU A 97 -10.53 -8.99 -0.82
CA LEU A 97 -11.49 -8.54 -1.82
C LEU A 97 -11.49 -9.50 -3.03
N VAL A 98 -12.66 -9.97 -3.40
CA VAL A 98 -12.83 -10.82 -4.59
C VAL A 98 -12.81 -9.93 -5.84
N PRO A 99 -12.10 -10.30 -6.91
CA PRO A 99 -12.15 -9.55 -8.16
C PRO A 99 -13.60 -9.35 -8.63
N GLY A 100 -13.98 -8.10 -8.90
CA GLY A 100 -15.35 -7.72 -9.27
C GLY A 100 -16.25 -7.29 -8.09
N ASP A 101 -15.90 -7.58 -6.86
CA ASP A 101 -16.59 -7.05 -5.69
C ASP A 101 -16.00 -5.70 -5.26
N SER A 102 -16.84 -4.84 -4.68
CA SER A 102 -16.44 -3.53 -4.15
C SER A 102 -16.03 -3.56 -2.68
N GLU A 103 -16.40 -4.63 -1.97
CA GLU A 103 -16.18 -4.77 -0.53
C GLU A 103 -16.02 -6.23 -0.12
N ILE A 104 -15.38 -6.45 1.03
CA ILE A 104 -15.35 -7.76 1.69
C ILE A 104 -16.68 -7.96 2.42
N LYS A 105 -17.39 -9.03 2.04
CA LYS A 105 -18.76 -9.31 2.52
C LYS A 105 -18.75 -10.18 3.79
N ILE A 106 -19.81 -10.08 4.57
CA ILE A 106 -20.01 -10.85 5.80
C ILE A 106 -19.86 -12.37 5.62
N ASP A 107 -20.27 -12.91 4.48
CA ASP A 107 -20.19 -14.36 4.23
C ASP A 107 -18.76 -14.87 4.14
N GLN A 108 -17.81 -14.04 3.66
CA GLN A 108 -16.40 -14.38 3.67
C GLN A 108 -15.85 -14.48 5.10
N VAL A 109 -16.30 -13.59 5.99
CA VAL A 109 -15.91 -13.61 7.41
C VAL A 109 -16.54 -14.81 8.12
N ARG A 110 -17.80 -15.13 7.85
CA ARG A 110 -18.47 -16.31 8.40
C ARG A 110 -17.81 -17.62 7.96
N GLU A 111 -17.37 -17.70 6.71
CA GLU A 111 -16.63 -18.86 6.21
C GLU A 111 -15.27 -18.97 6.91
N LEU A 112 -14.55 -17.85 7.08
CA LEU A 112 -13.33 -17.81 7.87
C LEU A 112 -13.57 -18.33 9.29
N GLN A 113 -14.62 -17.89 9.98
CA GLN A 113 -14.95 -18.34 11.34
C GLN A 113 -15.18 -19.85 11.42
N ARG A 114 -15.87 -20.44 10.45
CA ARG A 114 -16.04 -21.90 10.36
C ARG A 114 -14.70 -22.63 10.24
N GLN A 115 -13.80 -22.10 9.42
CA GLN A 115 -12.45 -22.66 9.27
C GLN A 115 -11.63 -22.53 10.55
N LEU A 116 -11.70 -21.40 11.24
CA LEU A 116 -10.95 -21.14 12.47
C LEU A 116 -11.42 -21.97 13.68
N ALA A 117 -12.66 -22.47 13.66
CA ALA A 117 -13.17 -23.38 14.69
C ALA A 117 -12.50 -24.77 14.64
N LEU A 118 -11.83 -25.11 13.55
CA LEU A 118 -11.13 -26.39 13.41
C LEU A 118 -9.74 -26.34 14.05
N THR A 119 -9.28 -27.43 14.64
CA THR A 119 -7.91 -27.57 15.15
C THR A 119 -6.87 -27.44 14.02
N PRO A 120 -5.66 -26.88 14.29
CA PRO A 120 -4.58 -26.88 13.32
C PRO A 120 -4.23 -28.30 12.84
N ARG A 121 -3.92 -28.47 11.56
CA ARG A 121 -3.66 -29.79 10.94
C ARG A 121 -2.17 -30.12 10.90
N GLN A 122 -1.32 -29.15 10.60
CA GLN A 122 0.13 -29.35 10.36
C GLN A 122 0.98 -28.37 11.17
N ALA A 123 0.49 -27.16 11.39
CA ALA A 123 1.24 -26.12 12.11
C ALA A 123 0.88 -26.08 13.60
N ALA A 124 1.73 -25.46 14.41
CA ALA A 124 1.46 -25.24 15.84
C ALA A 124 0.27 -24.30 16.09
N ARG A 125 -0.03 -23.42 15.12
CA ARG A 125 -1.11 -22.44 15.17
C ARG A 125 -1.83 -22.35 13.83
N ARG A 126 -3.10 -21.99 13.86
CA ARG A 126 -3.88 -21.59 12.68
C ARG A 126 -3.79 -20.09 12.50
N VAL A 127 -3.49 -19.65 11.29
CA VAL A 127 -3.33 -18.24 10.96
C VAL A 127 -4.43 -17.81 9.99
N ALA A 128 -5.08 -16.68 10.28
CA ALA A 128 -5.98 -16.02 9.34
C ALA A 128 -5.34 -14.71 8.87
N LEU A 129 -5.22 -14.52 7.56
CA LEU A 129 -4.73 -13.28 6.96
C LEU A 129 -5.90 -12.57 6.25
N LEU A 130 -6.32 -11.43 6.81
CA LEU A 130 -7.36 -10.59 6.25
C LEU A 130 -6.67 -9.39 5.54
N VAL A 131 -6.64 -9.45 4.21
CA VAL A 131 -5.91 -8.48 3.38
C VAL A 131 -6.82 -7.31 3.07
N ASP A 132 -6.30 -6.08 3.33
CA ASP A 132 -6.98 -4.80 3.09
C ASP A 132 -8.40 -4.79 3.68
N PHE A 133 -8.47 -5.12 4.98
CA PHE A 133 -9.73 -5.33 5.70
C PHE A 133 -10.52 -4.02 5.94
N ASP A 134 -9.94 -2.87 5.70
CA ASP A 134 -10.63 -1.59 5.57
C ASP A 134 -11.59 -1.53 4.36
N ALA A 135 -11.47 -2.45 3.39
CA ALA A 135 -12.48 -2.69 2.36
C ALA A 135 -13.67 -3.56 2.83
N ALA A 136 -13.69 -4.00 4.09
CA ALA A 136 -14.81 -4.77 4.63
C ALA A 136 -15.98 -3.84 4.99
N ASN A 137 -17.20 -4.22 4.57
CA ASN A 137 -18.38 -3.50 5.01
C ASN A 137 -18.61 -3.64 6.52
N GLU A 138 -19.43 -2.77 7.09
CA GLU A 138 -19.69 -2.73 8.54
C GLU A 138 -20.20 -4.06 9.09
N SER A 139 -21.04 -4.77 8.33
CA SER A 139 -21.54 -6.08 8.73
C SER A 139 -20.43 -7.14 8.80
N ALA A 140 -19.46 -7.11 7.90
CA ALA A 140 -18.30 -8.00 7.91
C ALA A 140 -17.36 -7.68 9.07
N GLN A 141 -17.11 -6.38 9.34
CA GLN A 141 -16.31 -5.95 10.49
C GLN A 141 -16.97 -6.36 11.82
N ASN A 142 -18.28 -6.14 11.96
CA ASN A 142 -19.04 -6.56 13.15
C ASN A 142 -19.04 -8.09 13.36
N ALA A 143 -19.15 -8.86 12.27
CA ALA A 143 -19.06 -10.32 12.36
C ALA A 143 -17.72 -10.80 12.93
N LEU A 144 -16.60 -10.10 12.62
CA LEU A 144 -15.27 -10.46 13.13
C LEU A 144 -15.11 -10.21 14.63
N LEU A 145 -15.89 -9.28 15.22
CA LEU A 145 -15.78 -8.91 16.64
C LEU A 145 -15.96 -10.12 17.56
N LYS A 146 -16.90 -11.04 17.25
CA LYS A 146 -17.10 -12.26 18.04
C LYS A 146 -15.81 -13.11 18.13
N THR A 147 -15.08 -13.24 17.02
CA THR A 147 -13.81 -13.99 17.00
C THR A 147 -12.69 -13.28 17.75
N LEU A 148 -12.73 -11.94 17.78
CA LEU A 148 -11.77 -11.12 18.52
C LEU A 148 -12.05 -11.11 20.04
N GLU A 149 -13.31 -11.26 20.45
CA GLU A 149 -13.72 -11.32 21.85
C GLU A 149 -13.47 -12.69 22.47
N GLU A 150 -13.76 -13.74 21.72
CA GLU A 150 -13.60 -15.13 22.13
C GLU A 150 -12.67 -15.88 21.15
N PRO A 151 -11.38 -15.55 21.16
CA PRO A 151 -10.44 -16.17 20.23
C PRO A 151 -10.23 -17.65 20.58
N ALA A 152 -10.33 -18.51 19.57
CA ALA A 152 -10.01 -19.91 19.73
C ALA A 152 -8.52 -20.10 20.08
N GLU A 153 -8.20 -21.07 20.94
CA GLU A 153 -6.81 -21.42 21.26
C GLU A 153 -6.03 -21.68 19.97
N LYS A 154 -4.78 -21.24 19.92
CA LYS A 154 -3.87 -21.44 18.79
C LYS A 154 -4.29 -20.76 17.48
N VAL A 155 -5.25 -19.83 17.51
CA VAL A 155 -5.60 -19.00 16.36
C VAL A 155 -4.92 -17.63 16.46
N VAL A 156 -4.38 -17.14 15.34
CA VAL A 156 -3.82 -15.78 15.23
C VAL A 156 -4.42 -15.10 14.00
N LEU A 157 -5.00 -13.94 14.20
CA LEU A 157 -5.58 -13.09 13.17
C LEU A 157 -4.57 -12.01 12.77
N LEU A 158 -4.25 -11.93 11.49
CA LEU A 158 -3.37 -10.92 10.90
C LEU A 158 -4.17 -10.08 9.92
N LEU A 159 -4.42 -8.83 10.27
CA LEU A 159 -5.18 -7.90 9.43
C LEU A 159 -4.23 -6.91 8.76
N THR A 160 -4.48 -6.55 7.50
CA THR A 160 -3.84 -5.40 6.87
C THR A 160 -4.89 -4.35 6.53
N ALA A 161 -4.52 -3.06 6.60
CA ALA A 161 -5.38 -1.94 6.23
C ALA A 161 -4.56 -0.77 5.68
N GLY A 162 -5.10 0.01 4.77
CA GLY A 162 -4.50 1.26 4.29
C GLY A 162 -4.44 2.32 5.39
N SER A 163 -5.46 2.34 6.24
CA SER A 163 -5.55 3.20 7.43
C SER A 163 -6.42 2.54 8.50
N SER A 164 -6.14 2.81 9.75
CA SER A 164 -7.02 2.42 10.86
C SER A 164 -8.35 3.21 10.88
N ALA A 165 -8.43 4.36 10.20
CA ALA A 165 -9.63 5.21 10.18
C ALA A 165 -10.85 4.56 9.49
N GLY A 166 -10.64 3.57 8.60
CA GLY A 166 -11.71 2.80 7.95
C GLY A 166 -12.25 1.63 8.76
N LEU A 167 -11.70 1.38 9.95
CA LEU A 167 -12.06 0.25 10.80
C LEU A 167 -12.81 0.70 12.06
N LEU A 168 -13.71 -0.16 12.52
CA LEU A 168 -14.48 0.09 13.75
C LEU A 168 -13.55 0.25 14.97
N PRO A 169 -13.77 1.25 15.84
CA PRO A 169 -12.97 1.42 17.07
C PRO A 169 -12.99 0.17 17.98
N THR A 170 -14.10 -0.54 17.98
CA THR A 170 -14.27 -1.81 18.71
C THR A 170 -13.37 -2.92 18.23
N LEU A 171 -13.05 -2.95 16.93
CA LEU A 171 -12.09 -3.88 16.33
C LEU A 171 -10.65 -3.44 16.68
N LEU A 172 -10.35 -2.15 16.55
CA LEU A 172 -9.02 -1.60 16.85
C LEU A 172 -8.60 -1.86 18.32
N SER A 173 -9.53 -1.73 19.28
CA SER A 173 -9.25 -1.95 20.70
C SER A 173 -8.86 -3.38 21.05
N ARG A 174 -9.14 -4.36 20.17
CA ARG A 174 -8.84 -5.78 20.33
C ARG A 174 -7.66 -6.28 19.53
N CYS A 175 -7.06 -5.42 18.72
CA CYS A 175 -5.88 -5.74 17.92
C CYS A 175 -4.63 -5.05 18.46
N GLU A 176 -3.49 -5.71 18.32
CA GLU A 176 -2.18 -5.04 18.42
C GLU A 176 -1.93 -4.28 17.12
N VAL A 177 -1.97 -2.95 17.17
CA VAL A 177 -1.89 -2.09 15.97
C VAL A 177 -0.44 -1.70 15.69
N LEU A 178 0.07 -2.09 14.51
CA LEU A 178 1.37 -1.71 14.01
C LEU A 178 1.22 -0.73 12.83
N ASN A 179 1.51 0.55 13.09
CA ASN A 179 1.43 1.59 12.07
C ASN A 179 2.74 1.65 11.26
N LEU A 180 2.74 1.05 10.09
CA LEU A 180 3.88 1.04 9.18
C LEU A 180 3.95 2.37 8.40
N ARG A 181 5.12 2.99 8.44
CA ARG A 181 5.38 4.27 7.77
C ARG A 181 6.21 4.06 6.50
N PRO A 182 6.17 4.99 5.54
CA PRO A 182 7.10 4.95 4.42
C PRO A 182 8.56 4.77 4.87
N VAL A 183 9.27 3.90 4.17
CA VAL A 183 10.67 3.56 4.43
C VAL A 183 11.59 4.69 3.93
N ASN A 184 12.77 4.85 4.54
CA ASN A 184 13.74 5.81 4.04
C ASN A 184 14.13 5.48 2.58
N PRO A 185 14.01 6.44 1.63
CA PRO A 185 14.37 6.22 0.23
C PRO A 185 15.80 5.70 0.02
N ALA A 186 16.76 6.11 0.85
CA ALA A 186 18.13 5.61 0.76
C ALA A 186 18.25 4.10 1.01
N MET A 187 17.38 3.52 1.88
CA MET A 187 17.33 2.08 2.08
C MET A 187 16.76 1.36 0.87
N ILE A 188 15.77 1.96 0.19
CA ILE A 188 15.18 1.41 -1.04
C ILE A 188 16.20 1.48 -2.17
N GLU A 189 16.89 2.61 -2.32
CA GLU A 189 17.96 2.78 -3.30
C GLU A 189 19.04 1.72 -3.13
N GLN A 190 19.52 1.50 -1.89
CA GLN A 190 20.54 0.49 -1.62
C GLN A 190 20.04 -0.92 -1.95
N ALA A 191 18.80 -1.27 -1.57
CA ALA A 191 18.24 -2.58 -1.87
C ALA A 191 18.11 -2.83 -3.38
N LEU A 192 17.75 -1.81 -4.17
CA LEU A 192 17.70 -1.90 -5.63
C LEU A 192 19.09 -2.08 -6.24
N LYS A 193 20.12 -1.42 -5.71
CA LYS A 193 21.51 -1.61 -6.12
C LYS A 193 22.01 -3.01 -5.80
N ASP A 194 21.68 -3.52 -4.63
CA ASP A 194 22.01 -4.89 -4.22
C ASP A 194 21.31 -5.93 -5.12
N ASP A 195 20.14 -5.61 -5.67
CA ASP A 195 19.42 -6.39 -6.68
C ASP A 195 19.97 -6.18 -8.12
N GLY A 196 21.03 -5.38 -8.30
CA GLY A 196 21.76 -5.18 -9.58
C GLY A 196 21.27 -4.00 -10.43
N GLU A 197 20.42 -3.11 -9.89
CA GLU A 197 20.02 -1.90 -10.63
C GLU A 197 21.17 -0.89 -10.72
N PRO A 198 21.35 -0.20 -11.88
CA PRO A 198 22.27 0.91 -12.01
C PRO A 198 21.97 2.05 -11.05
N ASP A 199 23.00 2.71 -10.54
CA ASP A 199 22.91 3.76 -9.50
C ASP A 199 21.87 4.84 -9.80
N GLU A 200 21.87 5.39 -11.02
CA GLU A 200 20.92 6.44 -11.41
C GLU A 200 19.47 5.93 -11.41
N ARG A 201 19.25 4.71 -11.94
CA ARG A 201 17.93 4.12 -12.00
C ARG A 201 17.45 3.71 -10.61
N ALA A 202 18.31 3.14 -9.77
CA ALA A 202 18.00 2.81 -8.38
C ALA A 202 17.55 4.04 -7.59
N ARG A 203 18.29 5.16 -7.74
CA ARG A 203 17.95 6.46 -7.13
C ARG A 203 16.59 6.98 -7.62
N LEU A 204 16.33 6.94 -8.92
CA LEU A 204 15.07 7.36 -9.50
C LEU A 204 13.91 6.51 -8.97
N LEU A 205 14.02 5.18 -9.03
CA LEU A 205 12.97 4.27 -8.57
C LEU A 205 12.68 4.43 -7.07
N ALA A 206 13.72 4.62 -6.26
CA ALA A 206 13.58 4.89 -4.83
C ALA A 206 12.81 6.21 -4.56
N ALA A 207 13.14 7.28 -5.29
CA ALA A 207 12.42 8.55 -5.20
C ALA A 207 10.95 8.41 -5.61
N LEU A 208 10.68 7.82 -6.80
CA LEU A 208 9.33 7.59 -7.33
C LEU A 208 8.46 6.74 -6.40
N SER A 209 9.07 5.82 -5.67
CA SER A 209 8.37 4.96 -4.72
C SER A 209 7.83 5.70 -3.49
N ALA A 210 8.36 6.88 -3.18
CA ALA A 210 7.99 7.68 -2.02
C ALA A 210 8.01 6.87 -0.70
N GLY A 211 9.04 6.03 -0.53
CA GLY A 211 9.20 5.19 0.65
C GLY A 211 8.36 3.91 0.68
N ARG A 212 7.86 3.45 -0.47
CA ARG A 212 7.06 2.22 -0.63
C ARG A 212 7.86 1.14 -1.37
N PRO A 213 8.52 0.22 -0.67
CA PRO A 213 9.40 -0.78 -1.28
C PRO A 213 8.72 -1.65 -2.34
N GLY A 214 7.43 -1.98 -2.13
CA GLY A 214 6.65 -2.75 -3.09
C GLY A 214 6.45 -1.99 -4.41
N LEU A 215 6.22 -0.66 -4.35
CA LEU A 215 6.13 0.18 -5.55
C LEU A 215 7.47 0.27 -6.28
N ALA A 216 8.58 0.42 -5.56
CA ALA A 216 9.91 0.44 -6.16
C ALA A 216 10.18 -0.84 -6.97
N ARG A 217 9.84 -2.00 -6.41
CA ARG A 217 9.99 -3.30 -7.10
C ARG A 217 9.02 -3.46 -8.28
N SER A 218 7.79 -2.96 -8.15
CA SER A 218 6.84 -2.95 -9.26
C SER A 218 7.36 -2.11 -10.42
N LEU A 219 7.88 -0.90 -10.14
CA LEU A 219 8.50 -0.03 -11.15
C LEU A 219 9.78 -0.62 -11.75
N GLN A 220 10.54 -1.39 -10.98
CA GLN A 220 11.72 -2.11 -11.44
C GLN A 220 11.36 -3.19 -12.46
N SER A 221 10.32 -3.98 -12.15
CA SER A 221 9.92 -5.14 -12.95
C SER A 221 9.03 -4.83 -14.14
N ASP A 222 8.33 -3.67 -14.15
CA ASP A 222 7.41 -3.26 -15.21
C ASP A 222 7.81 -1.89 -15.80
N PRO A 223 8.62 -1.87 -16.86
CA PRO A 223 9.00 -0.62 -17.56
C PRO A 223 7.80 0.14 -18.16
N GLU A 224 6.71 -0.57 -18.50
CA GLU A 224 5.49 0.08 -19.02
C GLU A 224 4.81 0.93 -17.96
N GLN A 225 4.95 0.59 -16.68
CA GLN A 225 4.42 1.41 -15.58
C GLN A 225 5.10 2.78 -15.54
N LEU A 226 6.41 2.86 -15.78
CA LEU A 226 7.12 4.14 -15.90
C LEU A 226 6.65 4.94 -17.13
N ALA A 227 6.45 4.27 -18.26
CA ALA A 227 5.93 4.91 -19.47
C ALA A 227 4.50 5.45 -19.25
N ARG A 228 3.63 4.66 -18.63
CA ARG A 228 2.26 5.10 -18.27
C ARG A 228 2.28 6.30 -17.33
N ARG A 229 3.18 6.30 -16.32
CA ARG A 229 3.37 7.45 -15.42
C ARG A 229 3.82 8.68 -16.20
N SER A 230 4.81 8.56 -17.09
CA SER A 230 5.28 9.67 -17.90
C SER A 230 4.14 10.25 -18.75
N ALA A 231 3.40 9.42 -19.47
CA ALA A 231 2.26 9.84 -20.28
C ALA A 231 1.17 10.54 -19.43
N ALA A 232 0.91 10.06 -18.21
CA ALA A 232 -0.04 10.70 -17.30
C ALA A 232 0.38 12.11 -16.88
N LEU A 233 1.68 12.33 -16.64
CA LEU A 233 2.22 13.65 -16.28
C LEU A 233 2.25 14.60 -17.49
N ASP A 234 2.59 14.10 -18.68
CA ASP A 234 2.56 14.88 -19.92
C ASP A 234 1.13 15.33 -20.26
N GLU A 235 0.15 14.44 -20.09
CA GLU A 235 -1.26 14.75 -20.28
C GLU A 235 -1.76 15.79 -19.28
N MET A 236 -1.35 15.71 -18.01
CA MET A 236 -1.65 16.75 -17.03
C MET A 236 -1.10 18.11 -17.47
N GLY A 237 0.17 18.16 -17.90
CA GLY A 237 0.82 19.38 -18.40
C GLY A 237 0.05 20.01 -19.58
N ARG A 238 -0.45 19.16 -20.49
CA ARG A 238 -1.30 19.58 -21.62
C ARG A 238 -2.64 20.15 -21.13
N LEU A 239 -3.33 19.46 -20.21
CA LEU A 239 -4.63 19.88 -19.70
C LEU A 239 -4.57 21.16 -18.87
N LEU A 240 -3.49 21.40 -18.15
CA LEU A 240 -3.33 22.65 -17.40
C LEU A 240 -3.28 23.88 -18.35
N SER A 241 -2.85 23.73 -19.61
CA SER A 241 -2.86 24.79 -20.61
C SER A 241 -4.11 24.81 -21.48
N ALA A 242 -4.92 23.75 -21.43
CA ALA A 242 -6.11 23.55 -22.26
C ALA A 242 -7.29 24.47 -21.85
N ASN A 243 -8.22 24.71 -22.78
CA ASN A 243 -9.47 25.39 -22.49
C ASN A 243 -10.48 24.46 -21.77
N ARG A 244 -11.58 25.01 -21.27
CA ARG A 244 -12.59 24.23 -20.52
C ARG A 244 -13.19 23.09 -21.34
N GLY A 245 -13.46 23.32 -22.62
CA GLY A 245 -14.03 22.30 -23.51
C GLY A 245 -13.12 21.09 -23.67
N GLU A 246 -11.83 21.34 -23.88
CA GLU A 246 -10.80 20.28 -23.98
C GLU A 246 -10.64 19.52 -22.68
N ARG A 247 -10.68 20.20 -21.52
CA ARG A 247 -10.61 19.57 -20.19
C ARG A 247 -11.83 18.66 -19.95
N PHE A 248 -13.03 19.10 -20.30
CA PHE A 248 -14.25 18.30 -20.15
C PHE A 248 -14.30 17.14 -21.13
N ALA A 249 -13.86 17.34 -22.38
CA ALA A 249 -13.72 16.25 -23.33
C ALA A 249 -12.77 15.16 -22.85
N ALA A 250 -11.66 15.53 -22.21
CA ALA A 250 -10.74 14.56 -21.58
C ALA A 250 -11.42 13.82 -20.40
N ALA A 251 -12.12 14.54 -19.53
CA ALA A 251 -12.85 13.94 -18.41
C ALA A 251 -13.92 12.94 -18.90
N GLU A 252 -14.68 13.28 -19.94
CA GLU A 252 -15.64 12.39 -20.58
C GLU A 252 -14.96 11.16 -21.20
N ALA A 253 -13.84 11.34 -21.90
CA ALA A 253 -13.12 10.25 -22.55
C ALA A 253 -12.59 9.24 -21.52
N TRP A 254 -12.09 9.69 -20.37
CA TRP A 254 -11.62 8.82 -19.29
C TRP A 254 -12.74 8.11 -18.56
N ALA A 255 -13.88 8.81 -18.36
CA ALA A 255 -15.06 8.27 -17.68
C ALA A 255 -15.98 7.46 -18.59
N ARG A 256 -15.64 7.31 -19.90
CA ARG A 256 -16.52 6.70 -20.90
C ARG A 256 -17.18 5.44 -20.38
N LYS A 257 -18.51 5.45 -20.33
CA LYS A 257 -19.36 4.38 -19.79
C LYS A 257 -18.99 3.02 -20.40
N ARG A 258 -18.82 2.04 -19.55
CA ARG A 258 -18.64 0.64 -19.88
C ARG A 258 -19.92 -0.14 -19.58
N LYS A 259 -20.07 -1.32 -20.19
CA LYS A 259 -21.33 -2.09 -20.13
C LYS A 259 -21.48 -2.93 -18.87
N SER A 260 -20.39 -3.21 -18.14
CA SER A 260 -20.39 -4.03 -16.92
C SER A 260 -19.87 -3.30 -15.68
N SER A 261 -20.24 -3.78 -14.50
CA SER A 261 -19.74 -3.30 -13.21
C SER A 261 -18.22 -3.46 -13.09
N GLU A 262 -17.68 -4.60 -13.52
CA GLU A 262 -16.23 -4.89 -13.53
C GLU A 262 -15.43 -3.90 -14.38
N GLU A 263 -15.99 -3.54 -15.56
CA GLU A 263 -15.37 -2.54 -16.43
C GLU A 263 -15.38 -1.14 -15.78
N LEU A 264 -16.44 -0.81 -15.03
CA LEU A 264 -16.53 0.46 -14.32
C LEU A 264 -15.49 0.55 -13.18
N ASP A 265 -15.30 -0.53 -12.43
CA ASP A 265 -14.28 -0.58 -11.37
C ASP A 265 -12.86 -0.54 -11.94
N ALA A 266 -12.63 -1.13 -13.10
CA ALA A 266 -11.36 -1.01 -13.81
C ALA A 266 -11.08 0.44 -14.26
N VAL A 267 -12.12 1.16 -14.73
CA VAL A 267 -12.03 2.59 -15.07
C VAL A 267 -11.73 3.40 -13.82
N ARG A 268 -12.42 3.13 -12.71
CA ARG A 268 -12.23 3.82 -11.43
C ARG A 268 -10.79 3.67 -10.92
N ARG A 269 -10.26 2.45 -10.92
CA ARG A 269 -8.86 2.20 -10.52
C ARG A 269 -7.88 2.95 -11.41
N ARG A 270 -8.05 2.88 -12.75
CA ARG A 270 -7.17 3.58 -13.70
C ARG A 270 -7.20 5.10 -13.51
N VAL A 271 -8.38 5.68 -13.28
CA VAL A 271 -8.52 7.11 -12.99
C VAL A 271 -7.88 7.44 -11.64
N GLY A 272 -8.06 6.60 -10.62
CA GLY A 272 -7.39 6.75 -9.32
C GLY A 272 -5.87 6.73 -9.43
N GLU A 273 -5.29 5.83 -10.21
CA GLU A 273 -3.83 5.78 -10.47
C GLU A 273 -3.34 7.05 -11.19
N LEU A 274 -4.10 7.53 -12.18
CA LEU A 274 -3.83 8.78 -12.89
C LEU A 274 -3.80 9.97 -11.93
N LEU A 275 -4.85 10.14 -11.13
CA LEU A 275 -4.95 11.24 -10.16
C LEU A 275 -3.93 11.12 -9.03
N GLY A 276 -3.63 9.91 -8.60
CA GLY A 276 -2.54 9.64 -7.64
C GLY A 276 -1.18 10.10 -8.17
N THR A 277 -0.90 9.84 -9.45
CA THR A 277 0.31 10.32 -10.13
C THR A 277 0.36 11.86 -10.17
N TRP A 278 -0.75 12.51 -10.54
CA TRP A 278 -0.85 13.97 -10.55
C TRP A 278 -0.66 14.58 -9.17
N LEU A 279 -1.26 13.97 -8.14
CA LEU A 279 -1.11 14.40 -6.75
C LEU A 279 0.35 14.44 -6.29
N THR A 280 1.16 13.46 -6.71
CA THR A 280 2.60 13.46 -6.35
C THR A 280 3.33 14.65 -6.96
N LEU A 281 3.05 15.03 -8.22
CA LEU A 281 3.68 16.18 -8.86
C LEU A 281 3.22 17.51 -8.24
N TRP A 282 1.93 17.65 -7.95
CA TRP A 282 1.40 18.85 -7.28
C TRP A 282 1.99 19.04 -5.87
N ARG A 283 2.13 17.94 -5.13
CA ARG A 283 2.82 17.95 -3.82
C ARG A 283 4.26 18.42 -3.97
N ASP A 284 4.98 17.89 -4.93
CA ASP A 284 6.38 18.23 -5.16
C ASP A 284 6.53 19.69 -5.62
N ALA A 285 5.65 20.22 -6.46
CA ALA A 285 5.62 21.63 -6.82
C ALA A 285 5.41 22.53 -5.59
N LEU A 286 4.54 22.13 -4.66
CA LEU A 286 4.35 22.82 -3.37
C LEU A 286 5.65 22.76 -2.52
N LEU A 287 6.34 21.62 -2.47
CA LEU A 287 7.62 21.49 -1.77
C LEU A 287 8.70 22.39 -2.40
N VAL A 288 8.79 22.44 -3.73
CA VAL A 288 9.70 23.34 -4.45
C VAL A 288 9.42 24.81 -4.10
N SER A 289 8.14 25.21 -4.04
CA SER A 289 7.76 26.58 -3.64
C SER A 289 8.16 26.95 -2.20
N HIS A 290 8.45 25.95 -1.36
CA HIS A 290 8.95 26.09 0.00
C HIS A 290 10.45 25.78 0.15
N ALA A 291 11.21 25.67 -0.96
CA ALA A 291 12.64 25.33 -0.98
C ALA A 291 12.99 23.97 -0.33
N ALA A 292 12.04 23.03 -0.28
CA ALA A 292 12.20 21.70 0.32
C ALA A 292 12.45 20.64 -0.76
N GLN A 293 13.55 20.78 -1.55
CA GLN A 293 13.83 19.94 -2.71
C GLN A 293 14.36 18.54 -2.36
N ASP A 294 14.81 18.29 -1.13
CA ASP A 294 15.41 17.02 -0.73
C ASP A 294 14.42 15.83 -0.65
N ARG A 295 13.12 16.10 -0.81
CA ARG A 295 12.03 15.11 -0.60
C ARG A 295 11.12 14.92 -1.81
N LEU A 296 11.62 15.24 -3.00
CA LEU A 296 10.83 15.12 -4.23
C LEU A 296 10.62 13.66 -4.59
N ALA A 297 9.37 13.31 -4.90
CA ALA A 297 9.01 12.02 -5.48
C ALA A 297 9.17 11.98 -7.00
N ASN A 298 9.31 13.15 -7.66
CA ASN A 298 9.41 13.28 -9.12
C ASN A 298 10.67 14.06 -9.53
N PRO A 299 11.90 13.58 -9.19
CA PRO A 299 13.14 14.29 -9.54
C PRO A 299 13.38 14.35 -11.05
N ASP A 300 12.79 13.43 -11.82
CA ASP A 300 12.82 13.36 -13.29
C ASP A 300 11.93 14.41 -13.99
N ARG A 301 11.16 15.19 -13.24
CA ARG A 301 10.21 16.19 -13.73
C ARG A 301 10.52 17.61 -13.24
N GLN A 302 11.80 17.92 -13.02
CA GLN A 302 12.20 19.20 -12.42
C GLN A 302 11.66 20.40 -13.20
N ALA A 303 11.72 20.40 -14.54
CA ALA A 303 11.20 21.48 -15.36
C ALA A 303 9.68 21.70 -15.19
N ASP A 304 8.90 20.63 -15.05
CA ASP A 304 7.47 20.73 -14.80
C ASP A 304 7.18 21.27 -13.39
N LEU A 305 7.98 20.87 -12.40
CA LEU A 305 7.87 21.34 -11.00
C LEU A 305 8.19 22.85 -10.90
N GLU A 306 9.27 23.30 -11.51
CA GLU A 306 9.67 24.72 -11.55
C GLU A 306 8.61 25.57 -12.26
N ARG A 307 8.06 25.08 -13.37
CA ARG A 307 6.97 25.74 -14.08
C ARG A 307 5.72 25.89 -13.22
N LEU A 308 5.29 24.82 -12.54
CA LEU A 308 4.14 24.88 -11.62
C LEU A 308 4.40 25.83 -10.46
N ALA A 309 5.57 25.75 -9.83
CA ALA A 309 5.94 26.58 -8.69
C ALA A 309 6.08 28.07 -9.04
N SER A 310 6.48 28.39 -10.28
CA SER A 310 6.57 29.78 -10.75
C SER A 310 5.25 30.36 -11.24
N ALA A 311 4.38 29.52 -11.81
CA ALA A 311 3.10 29.97 -12.39
C ALA A 311 1.96 30.05 -11.37
N CYS A 312 2.07 29.36 -10.23
CA CYS A 312 1.04 29.28 -9.20
C CYS A 312 1.51 29.85 -7.87
N SER A 313 0.61 30.55 -7.14
CA SER A 313 0.87 30.90 -5.74
C SER A 313 0.88 29.65 -4.86
N ARG A 314 1.48 29.74 -3.67
CA ARG A 314 1.51 28.63 -2.69
C ARG A 314 0.10 28.17 -2.30
N GLU A 315 -0.82 29.11 -2.16
CA GLU A 315 -2.23 28.84 -1.87
C GLU A 315 -2.90 28.08 -3.02
N ALA A 316 -2.61 28.44 -4.29
CA ALA A 316 -3.12 27.74 -5.45
C ALA A 316 -2.56 26.31 -5.57
N LEU A 317 -1.28 26.12 -5.26
CA LEU A 317 -0.67 24.79 -5.20
C LEU A 317 -1.30 23.93 -4.10
N ALA A 318 -1.48 24.49 -2.91
CA ALA A 318 -2.14 23.78 -1.80
C ALA A 318 -3.60 23.44 -2.13
N ALA A 319 -4.34 24.37 -2.76
CA ALA A 319 -5.69 24.13 -3.23
C ALA A 319 -5.76 23.01 -4.27
N GLY A 320 -4.81 22.95 -5.24
CA GLY A 320 -4.70 21.87 -6.22
C GLY A 320 -4.44 20.49 -5.57
N VAL A 321 -3.56 20.43 -4.55
CA VAL A 321 -3.37 19.21 -3.75
C VAL A 321 -4.68 18.81 -3.05
N GLY A 322 -5.41 19.77 -2.49
CA GLY A 322 -6.71 19.53 -1.85
C GLY A 322 -7.76 19.02 -2.81
N ALA A 323 -7.86 19.61 -4.00
CA ALA A 323 -8.80 19.21 -5.05
C ALA A 323 -8.54 17.76 -5.53
N LEU A 324 -7.26 17.41 -5.76
CA LEU A 324 -6.87 16.06 -6.15
C LEU A 324 -7.18 15.02 -5.06
N ARG A 325 -6.92 15.33 -3.80
CA ARG A 325 -7.30 14.45 -2.66
C ARG A 325 -8.81 14.26 -2.58
N THR A 326 -9.57 15.34 -2.70
CA THR A 326 -11.04 15.28 -2.69
C THR A 326 -11.57 14.43 -3.85
N ALA A 327 -10.96 14.54 -5.03
CA ALA A 327 -11.34 13.72 -6.19
C ALA A 327 -11.05 12.22 -5.93
N LEU A 328 -9.89 11.88 -5.36
CA LEU A 328 -9.56 10.51 -4.96
C LEU A 328 -10.52 9.97 -3.91
N ASP A 329 -10.79 10.71 -2.84
CA ASP A 329 -11.77 10.32 -1.82
C ASP A 329 -13.17 10.08 -2.39
N ARG A 330 -13.60 10.90 -3.38
CA ARG A 330 -14.89 10.69 -4.09
C ARG A 330 -14.89 9.41 -4.91
N LEU A 331 -13.77 9.09 -5.58
CA LEU A 331 -13.64 7.83 -6.32
C LEU A 331 -13.71 6.62 -5.38
N ASP A 332 -13.06 6.68 -4.23
CA ASP A 332 -13.07 5.61 -3.22
C ASP A 332 -14.47 5.40 -2.61
N ARG A 333 -15.27 6.47 -2.54
CA ARG A 333 -16.69 6.42 -2.12
C ARG A 333 -17.67 6.14 -3.26
N TYR A 334 -17.20 5.61 -4.37
CA TYR A 334 -18.03 5.23 -5.53
C TYR A 334 -18.83 6.39 -6.14
N ALA A 335 -18.40 7.64 -6.01
CA ALA A 335 -19.03 8.78 -6.69
C ALA A 335 -18.94 8.64 -8.23
N ASN A 336 -19.74 9.42 -8.93
CA ASN A 336 -19.75 9.46 -10.39
C ASN A 336 -18.38 9.93 -10.91
N ILE A 337 -17.70 9.10 -11.69
CA ILE A 337 -16.34 9.34 -12.18
C ILE A 337 -16.28 10.61 -13.05
N GLN A 338 -17.20 10.76 -14.00
CA GLN A 338 -17.22 11.90 -14.92
C GLN A 338 -17.39 13.22 -14.15
N LEU A 339 -18.39 13.30 -13.28
CA LEU A 339 -18.66 14.50 -12.49
C LEU A 339 -17.49 14.83 -11.54
N THR A 340 -16.86 13.82 -10.99
CA THR A 340 -15.65 14.00 -10.15
C THR A 340 -14.51 14.62 -10.93
N LEU A 341 -14.26 14.12 -12.15
CA LEU A 341 -13.22 14.65 -13.03
C LEU A 341 -13.54 16.05 -13.53
N GLU A 342 -14.78 16.31 -13.96
CA GLU A 342 -15.21 17.64 -14.41
C GLU A 342 -15.06 18.69 -13.32
N THR A 343 -15.43 18.35 -12.07
CA THR A 343 -15.22 19.23 -10.91
C THR A 343 -13.74 19.50 -10.68
N LEU A 344 -12.91 18.45 -10.70
CA LEU A 344 -11.45 18.59 -10.56
C LEU A 344 -10.87 19.50 -11.65
N MET A 345 -11.32 19.37 -12.92
CA MET A 345 -10.84 20.20 -14.03
C MET A 345 -11.21 21.68 -13.88
N LEU A 346 -12.26 22.00 -13.12
CA LEU A 346 -12.62 23.39 -12.79
C LEU A 346 -11.76 23.94 -11.64
N ASP A 347 -11.43 23.09 -10.67
CA ASP A 347 -10.68 23.48 -9.49
C ASP A 347 -9.16 23.67 -9.78
N LEU A 348 -8.63 22.97 -10.80
CA LEU A 348 -7.24 23.13 -11.19
C LEU A 348 -7.00 24.43 -11.99
N PRO A 349 -5.93 25.19 -11.69
CA PRO A 349 -5.63 26.44 -12.38
C PRO A 349 -5.36 26.22 -13.87
N ARG A 350 -5.55 27.27 -14.65
CA ARG A 350 -5.11 27.31 -16.05
C ARG A 350 -3.76 27.99 -16.14
N LEU A 351 -2.80 27.29 -16.74
CA LEU A 351 -1.46 27.81 -16.98
C LEU A 351 -1.35 28.35 -18.41
N PRO A 352 -0.44 29.30 -18.67
CA PRO A 352 -0.10 29.73 -20.03
C PRO A 352 0.41 28.54 -20.85
N ALA A 353 0.14 28.54 -22.14
CA ALA A 353 0.72 27.56 -23.07
C ALA A 353 2.24 27.57 -23.01
N ARG A 354 2.88 26.42 -23.30
CA ARG A 354 4.34 26.33 -23.39
C ARG A 354 4.87 27.18 -24.52
#